data_5e3e78483478f013fa253261c4e8087d
#
_entry.id   5e3e78483478f013fa253261c4e8087d
#
_cell.length_a   1.000
_cell.length_b   1.000
_cell.length_c   1.000
_cell.angle_alpha   90.00
_cell.angle_beta   90.00
_cell.angle_gamma   90.00
#
_symmetry.space_group_name_H-M   'P 1'
#
loop_
_entity.id
_entity.type
_entity.pdbx_description
1 polymer ?
#
loop_
_entity_poly.entity_id
_entity_poly.type
_entity_poly.pdbx_seq_one_letter_code
_entity_poly.pdbx_strand_id
1 'polypeptide(L)' 'MTEIELRLARLNGTLEADYIALVDSKIRKKYSISAELAILRQRDTKPEEFAEYNAYAEACKVEAKAELGMED' A
#
# COMPACT_ATOMS: atom_id res chain seq x y z
N MET A 1 -2.16 -7.25 -8.15
CA MET A 1 -3.43 -6.83 -8.77
C MET A 1 -3.64 -7.61 -10.06
N THR A 2 -4.83 -8.13 -10.28
CA THR A 2 -5.15 -8.87 -11.49
C THR A 2 -5.44 -7.92 -12.65
N GLU A 3 -5.39 -8.45 -13.87
CA GLU A 3 -5.71 -7.69 -15.06
C GLU A 3 -7.14 -7.15 -15.03
N ILE A 4 -8.05 -7.93 -14.50
CA ILE A 4 -9.46 -7.53 -14.39
C ILE A 4 -9.60 -6.35 -13.43
N GLU A 5 -8.91 -6.39 -12.32
CA GLU A 5 -8.92 -5.30 -11.35
C GLU A 5 -8.35 -4.01 -11.93
N LEU A 6 -7.29 -4.11 -12.73
CA LEU A 6 -6.73 -2.95 -13.41
C LEU A 6 -7.71 -2.34 -14.40
N ARG A 7 -8.44 -3.18 -15.14
CA ARG A 7 -9.46 -2.69 -16.08
C ARG A 7 -10.60 -2.01 -15.36
N LEU A 8 -11.07 -2.59 -14.27
CA LEU A 8 -12.15 -2.00 -13.49
C LEU A 8 -11.73 -0.66 -12.90
N ALA A 9 -10.50 -0.57 -12.41
CA ALA A 9 -9.97 0.68 -11.87
C ALA A 9 -9.94 1.77 -12.94
N ARG A 10 -9.53 1.42 -14.15
CA ARG A 10 -9.50 2.38 -15.26
C ARG A 10 -10.89 2.83 -15.64
N LEU A 11 -11.87 1.92 -15.64
CA LEU A 11 -13.25 2.25 -15.96
C LEU A 11 -13.90 3.13 -14.91
N ASN A 12 -13.56 2.87 -13.65
CA ASN A 12 -14.11 3.63 -12.53
C ASN A 12 -13.41 4.97 -12.32
N GLY A 13 -12.34 5.20 -13.07
CA GLY A 13 -11.65 6.48 -13.04
C GLY A 13 -10.73 6.63 -11.85
N THR A 14 -11.15 7.38 -10.83
CA THR A 14 -10.27 7.82 -9.75
C THR A 14 -10.20 6.91 -8.54
N LEU A 15 -11.07 5.90 -8.43
CA LEU A 15 -11.15 5.10 -7.20
C LEU A 15 -9.84 4.42 -6.84
N GLU A 16 -9.18 3.79 -7.80
CA GLU A 16 -7.90 3.15 -7.53
C GLU A 16 -6.81 4.18 -7.23
N ALA A 17 -6.81 5.30 -7.95
CA ALA A 17 -5.85 6.38 -7.69
C ALA A 17 -6.04 6.94 -6.29
N ASP A 18 -7.27 7.11 -5.85
CA ASP A 18 -7.58 7.57 -4.50
C ASP A 18 -7.13 6.56 -3.45
N TYR A 19 -7.35 5.28 -3.72
CA TYR A 19 -6.92 4.20 -2.83
C TYR A 19 -5.40 4.19 -2.68
N ILE A 20 -4.68 4.23 -3.80
CA ILE A 20 -3.21 4.22 -3.80
C ILE A 20 -2.67 5.45 -3.07
N ALA A 21 -3.23 6.62 -3.35
CA ALA A 21 -2.79 7.86 -2.70
C ALA A 21 -3.04 7.80 -1.19
N LEU A 22 -4.18 7.27 -0.77
CA LEU A 22 -4.50 7.15 0.64
C LEU A 22 -3.58 6.17 1.36
N VAL A 23 -3.34 5.01 0.76
CA VAL A 23 -2.41 4.02 1.32
C VAL A 23 -1.02 4.62 1.44
N ASP A 24 -0.55 5.26 0.39
CA ASP A 24 0.77 5.87 0.38
C ASP A 24 0.89 6.95 1.45
N SER A 25 -0.12 7.80 1.59
CA SER A 25 -0.17 8.83 2.63
C SER A 25 -0.07 8.21 4.03
N LYS A 26 -0.78 7.11 4.27
CA LYS A 26 -0.74 6.42 5.56
C LYS A 26 0.63 5.82 5.84
N ILE A 27 1.25 5.22 4.83
CA ILE A 27 2.59 4.65 4.95
C ILE A 27 3.61 5.74 5.22
N ARG A 28 3.49 6.89 4.56
CA ARG A 28 4.42 8.01 4.71
C ARG A 28 4.38 8.64 6.10
N LYS A 29 3.34 8.40 6.87
CA LYS A 29 3.30 8.87 8.27
C LYS A 29 4.33 8.17 9.14
N LYS A 30 4.69 6.93 8.81
CA LYS A 30 5.65 6.16 9.57
C LYS A 30 6.97 5.96 8.84
N TYR A 31 6.91 5.77 7.52
CA TYR A 31 8.09 5.49 6.70
C TYR A 31 8.23 6.53 5.61
N SER A 32 9.41 7.12 5.50
CA SER A 32 9.73 7.97 4.35
C SER A 32 10.00 7.09 3.13
N ILE A 33 10.02 7.69 1.95
CA ILE A 33 10.34 6.98 0.73
C ILE A 33 11.73 6.34 0.83
N SER A 34 12.70 7.08 1.38
CA SER A 34 14.05 6.56 1.56
C SER A 34 14.08 5.37 2.51
N ALA A 35 13.32 5.44 3.62
CA ALA A 35 13.24 4.34 4.57
C ALA A 35 12.61 3.11 3.93
N GLU A 36 11.54 3.30 3.16
CA GLU A 36 10.88 2.21 2.47
C GLU A 36 11.82 1.52 1.48
N LEU A 37 12.54 2.30 0.68
CA LEU A 37 13.49 1.74 -0.28
C LEU A 37 14.62 0.98 0.42
N ALA A 38 15.10 1.50 1.55
CA ALA A 38 16.13 0.81 2.31
C ALA A 38 15.63 -0.52 2.85
N ILE A 39 14.41 -0.57 3.36
CA ILE A 39 13.80 -1.80 3.86
C ILE A 39 13.65 -2.83 2.74
N LEU A 40 13.19 -2.39 1.57
CA LEU A 40 13.02 -3.29 0.43
C LEU A 40 14.35 -3.83 -0.09
N ARG A 41 15.41 -3.01 -0.07
CA ARG A 41 16.74 -3.45 -0.46
C ARG A 41 17.34 -4.45 0.50
N GLN A 42 17.04 -4.31 1.78
CA GLN A 42 17.62 -5.11 2.85
C GLN A 42 16.73 -6.24 3.32
N ARG A 43 15.65 -6.52 2.62
CA ARG A 43 14.69 -7.53 3.05
C ARG A 43 15.31 -8.93 3.24
N ASP A 44 16.34 -9.25 2.46
CA ASP A 44 17.02 -10.55 2.57
C ASP A 44 18.00 -10.61 3.73
N THR A 45 18.59 -9.46 4.09
CA THR A 45 19.55 -9.37 5.19
C THR A 45 18.87 -8.98 6.51
N LYS A 46 17.76 -8.25 6.43
CA LYS A 46 17.00 -7.80 7.59
C LYS A 46 15.51 -8.10 7.41
N PRO A 47 15.14 -9.37 7.41
CA PRO A 47 13.76 -9.77 7.17
C PRO A 47 12.80 -9.29 8.25
N GLU A 48 13.29 -9.04 9.46
CA GLU A 48 12.46 -8.54 10.56
C GLU A 48 11.92 -7.14 10.26
N GLU A 49 12.77 -6.26 9.73
CA GLU A 49 12.34 -4.92 9.35
C GLU A 49 11.34 -4.95 8.22
N PHE A 50 11.58 -5.84 7.25
CA PHE A 50 10.64 -6.02 6.15
C PHE A 50 9.29 -6.54 6.63
N ALA A 51 9.29 -7.51 7.53
CA ALA A 51 8.06 -8.07 8.08
C ALA A 51 7.24 -7.00 8.81
N GLU A 52 7.90 -6.16 9.59
CA GLU A 52 7.26 -5.07 10.30
C GLU A 52 6.67 -4.04 9.33
N TYR A 53 7.43 -3.66 8.33
CA TYR A 53 6.97 -2.74 7.29
C TYR A 53 5.77 -3.33 6.55
N ASN A 54 5.85 -4.60 6.16
CA ASN A 54 4.79 -5.26 5.42
C ASN A 54 3.49 -5.32 6.24
N ALA A 55 3.60 -5.63 7.53
CA ALA A 55 2.43 -5.66 8.41
C ALA A 55 1.79 -4.27 8.49
N TYR A 56 2.58 -3.23 8.61
CA TYR A 56 2.07 -1.86 8.63
C TYR A 56 1.40 -1.49 7.31
N ALA A 57 2.03 -1.83 6.19
CA ALA A 57 1.48 -1.55 4.86
C ALA A 57 0.14 -2.26 4.65
N GLU A 58 0.03 -3.51 5.09
CA GLU A 58 -1.23 -4.25 4.99
C GLU A 58 -2.33 -3.61 5.83
N ALA A 59 -1.99 -3.15 7.04
CA ALA A 59 -2.95 -2.44 7.88
C ALA A 59 -3.41 -1.14 7.20
N CYS A 60 -2.50 -0.41 6.55
CA CYS A 60 -2.84 0.79 5.81
C CYS A 60 -3.80 0.50 4.67
N LYS A 61 -3.61 -0.62 3.98
CA LYS A 61 -4.50 -1.03 2.89
C LYS A 61 -5.89 -1.33 3.39
N VAL A 62 -6.02 -2.04 4.50
CA VAL A 62 -7.31 -2.35 5.11
C VAL A 62 -8.04 -1.07 5.51
N GLU A 63 -7.33 -0.15 6.16
CA GLU A 63 -7.92 1.12 6.57
C GLU A 63 -8.37 1.94 5.36
N ALA A 64 -7.55 2.00 4.31
CA ALA A 64 -7.90 2.75 3.11
C ALA A 64 -9.14 2.17 2.44
N LYS A 65 -9.25 0.86 2.35
CA LYS A 65 -10.44 0.22 1.79
C LYS A 65 -11.68 0.57 2.59
N ALA A 66 -11.58 0.54 3.91
CA ALA A 66 -12.71 0.87 4.77
C ALA A 66 -13.13 2.33 4.59
N GLU A 67 -12.16 3.24 4.51
CA GLU A 67 -12.46 4.66 4.34
C GLU A 67 -13.09 4.98 3.00
N LEU A 68 -12.71 4.27 1.95
CA LEU A 68 -13.26 4.48 0.61
C LEU A 68 -14.47 3.62 0.31
N GLY A 69 -14.87 2.76 1.25
CA GLY A 69 -16.00 1.87 1.05
C GLY A 69 -15.69 0.73 0.08
N MET A 70 -14.42 0.44 -0.14
CA MET A 70 -14.01 -0.68 -0.98
C MET A 70 -14.02 -1.96 -0.17
N GLU A 71 -14.78 -2.95 -0.61
CA GLU A 71 -14.83 -4.25 0.03
C GLU A 71 -14.24 -5.31 -0.89
N ASP A 72 -13.62 -6.28 -0.26
CA ASP A 72 -13.06 -7.41 -1.03
C ASP A 72 -14.15 -8.33 -1.56
#